data_60e8039a2f401d14f030809e8f1db800
#
_entry.id   60e8039a2f401d14f030809e8f1db800
#
_cell.length_a   1.000
_cell.length_b   1.000
_cell.length_c   1.000
_cell.angle_alpha   90.00
_cell.angle_beta   90.00
_cell.angle_gamma   90.00
#
_symmetry.space_group_name_H-M   'P 1'
#
loop_
_entity.id
_entity.type
_entity.pdbx_description
1 polymer ?
#
loop_
_entity_poly.entity_id
_entity_poly.type
_entity_poly.pdbx_seq_one_letter_code
_entity_poly.pdbx_strand_id
1 'polypeptide(L)'
;MGPFRVLRPPLRSRLRSALHATCRPAAGLALAFGLIAAASWLPLRAAPPTPQLLQSLEAAFNGEGELQSLLQSGPGLDPGLVERQRRVLRTQFPDARWQFTPGPAQGDGRSTVTVLVRGSRQDGPLRFRLQAEQQLALDSDGSRITSQTVLQEQSILRSGEADLAVTLQIPDVVLTGQRYDVDVLLDEPLEGAIVAGGIVELTPGQATSLESPSLQLGALGGGGQFRPVQAPLAPGSQTWAVLLVHPQGLLSVSKRVRVVADKAQLRP
;
A
#
# COMPACT_ATOMS: atom_id res chain seq x y z
N MET A 1 41.43 -7.22 24.58
CA MET A 1 42.55 -6.79 23.75
C MET A 1 41.97 -6.21 22.50
N GLY A 2 41.87 -5.02 22.44
CA GLY A 2 42.18 -3.72 21.97
C GLY A 2 43.00 -3.65 20.69
N PRO A 3 43.16 -2.48 20.07
CA PRO A 3 42.22 -1.36 19.88
C PRO A 3 42.34 -0.67 18.48
N PHE A 4 41.44 0.32 18.25
CA PHE A 4 41.63 1.62 17.56
C PHE A 4 42.29 1.74 16.17
N ARG A 5 41.66 2.44 15.24
CA ARG A 5 42.05 3.82 14.88
C ARG A 5 41.05 4.60 14.06
N VAL A 6 40.70 5.72 14.64
CA VAL A 6 40.15 6.95 14.05
C VAL A 6 41.17 7.57 13.11
N LEU A 7 40.75 8.13 11.96
CA LEU A 7 41.48 9.24 11.32
C LEU A 7 40.49 10.18 10.62
N ARG A 8 40.51 11.41 11.08
CA ARG A 8 39.87 12.61 10.58
C ARG A 8 40.74 13.32 9.51
N PRO A 9 40.19 14.40 8.87
CA PRO A 9 40.59 14.91 7.56
C PRO A 9 41.67 16.00 7.59
N PRO A 10 42.00 16.64 6.47
CA PRO A 10 42.03 18.10 6.42
C PRO A 10 41.44 18.68 5.12
N LEU A 11 40.65 19.71 5.15
CA LEU A 11 40.83 21.17 5.36
C LEU A 11 41.60 21.91 4.26
N ARG A 12 40.88 22.87 3.66
CA ARG A 12 41.28 24.20 3.17
C ARG A 12 42.14 24.28 1.89
N SER A 13 41.86 25.20 1.01
CA SER A 13 41.92 26.68 1.08
C SER A 13 41.45 27.29 -0.22
N ARG A 14 40.61 28.31 -0.18
CA ARG A 14 40.96 29.74 -0.38
C ARG A 14 41.43 30.05 -1.80
N LEU A 15 40.95 31.02 -2.47
CA LEU A 15 40.59 32.41 -2.34
C LEU A 15 40.95 33.17 -3.64
N ARG A 16 40.15 34.16 -3.95
CA ARG A 16 40.44 35.50 -4.53
C ARG A 16 40.38 35.63 -6.06
N SER A 17 39.47 36.42 -6.50
CA SER A 17 39.45 37.92 -6.66
C SER A 17 40.04 38.36 -7.98
N ALA A 18 39.43 39.11 -8.79
CA ALA A 18 39.17 40.52 -8.84
C ALA A 18 38.86 40.90 -10.29
N LEU A 19 37.82 41.62 -10.58
CA LEU A 19 37.74 43.07 -10.75
C LEU A 19 38.19 43.65 -12.11
N HIS A 20 37.32 44.54 -12.64
CA HIS A 20 37.48 45.67 -13.56
C HIS A 20 37.52 45.30 -15.07
N ALA A 21 36.94 46.03 -15.99
CA ALA A 21 36.41 47.37 -16.03
C ALA A 21 35.58 47.55 -17.32
N THR A 22 34.59 48.41 -17.22
CA THR A 22 34.09 49.40 -18.15
C THR A 22 34.43 49.35 -19.65
N CYS A 23 33.41 49.38 -20.52
CA CYS A 23 33.22 50.47 -21.49
C CYS A 23 31.84 50.40 -22.17
N ARG A 24 31.11 51.49 -22.15
CA ARG A 24 30.01 51.88 -23.06
C ARG A 24 30.66 52.67 -24.24
N PRO A 25 30.00 52.98 -25.40
CA PRO A 25 28.58 53.11 -25.66
C PRO A 25 28.11 52.69 -27.07
N ALA A 26 26.85 52.93 -27.31
CA ALA A 26 26.19 53.41 -28.54
C ALA A 26 25.16 52.48 -29.22
N ALA A 27 23.94 52.89 -29.00
CA ALA A 27 22.83 53.12 -29.92
C ALA A 27 22.62 52.14 -31.14
N GLY A 28 21.47 51.52 -31.10
CA GLY A 28 20.88 50.83 -32.26
C GLY A 28 19.46 50.37 -31.92
N LEU A 29 18.47 51.24 -32.20
CA LEU A 29 17.06 50.99 -32.09
C LEU A 29 16.68 49.95 -33.16
N ALA A 30 16.25 48.76 -32.75
CA ALA A 30 15.47 47.84 -33.58
C ALA A 30 14.35 47.25 -32.74
N LEU A 31 13.14 47.76 -32.93
CA LEU A 31 11.89 47.23 -32.45
C LEU A 31 11.61 45.90 -33.20
N ALA A 32 11.98 44.77 -32.59
CA ALA A 32 11.46 43.48 -32.98
C ALA A 32 10.39 43.07 -31.96
N PHE A 33 9.13 43.16 -32.36
CA PHE A 33 8.00 42.56 -31.65
C PHE A 33 8.20 41.04 -31.68
N GLY A 34 8.91 40.50 -30.70
CA GLY A 34 8.93 39.07 -30.40
C GLY A 34 7.67 38.72 -29.63
N LEU A 35 6.73 38.10 -30.29
CA LEU A 35 5.67 37.33 -29.65
C LEU A 35 6.33 36.24 -28.80
N ILE A 36 6.57 36.54 -27.52
CA ILE A 36 6.89 35.54 -26.52
C ILE A 36 5.57 34.76 -26.30
N ALA A 37 5.42 33.65 -27.03
CA ALA A 37 4.46 32.61 -26.66
C ALA A 37 4.88 32.15 -25.25
N ALA A 38 4.25 32.72 -24.23
CA ALA A 38 4.31 32.19 -22.91
C ALA A 38 3.69 30.78 -22.99
N ALA A 39 4.53 29.76 -23.22
CA ALA A 39 4.16 28.38 -23.03
C ALA A 39 3.78 28.30 -21.53
N SER A 40 2.49 28.39 -21.28
CA SER A 40 1.92 28.14 -19.98
C SER A 40 2.28 26.70 -19.63
N TRP A 41 3.30 26.55 -18.84
CA TRP A 41 3.59 25.28 -18.16
C TRP A 41 2.49 25.10 -17.12
N LEU A 42 1.31 24.73 -17.61
CA LEU A 42 0.28 24.19 -16.71
C LEU A 42 0.88 22.92 -16.12
N PRO A 43 0.98 22.81 -14.78
CA PRO A 43 1.35 21.55 -14.18
C PRO A 43 0.39 20.52 -14.76
N LEU A 44 0.93 19.44 -15.31
CA LEU A 44 0.14 18.32 -15.80
C LEU A 44 -0.69 17.86 -14.61
N ARG A 45 -1.97 18.21 -14.61
CA ARG A 45 -2.86 17.83 -13.53
C ARG A 45 -3.04 16.34 -13.66
N ALA A 46 -2.61 15.61 -12.63
CA ALA A 46 -2.82 14.18 -12.55
C ALA A 46 -4.29 13.88 -12.86
N ALA A 47 -4.53 13.08 -13.87
CA ALA A 47 -5.87 12.76 -14.34
C ALA A 47 -6.30 11.41 -13.74
N PRO A 48 -7.60 11.16 -13.59
CA PRO A 48 -8.09 9.83 -13.23
C PRO A 48 -7.69 8.81 -14.31
N PRO A 49 -7.41 7.56 -13.91
CA PRO A 49 -7.15 6.49 -14.87
C PRO A 49 -8.36 6.29 -15.80
N THR A 50 -8.09 6.15 -17.09
CA THR A 50 -9.15 5.84 -18.05
C THR A 50 -9.64 4.40 -17.88
N PRO A 51 -10.89 4.08 -18.27
CA PRO A 51 -11.38 2.69 -18.25
C PRO A 51 -10.46 1.73 -19.04
N GLN A 52 -9.92 2.18 -20.17
CA GLN A 52 -8.98 1.39 -20.98
C GLN A 52 -7.67 1.10 -20.22
N LEU A 53 -7.13 2.07 -19.49
CA LEU A 53 -5.94 1.88 -18.69
C LEU A 53 -6.21 0.87 -17.56
N LEU A 54 -7.37 0.94 -16.91
CA LEU A 54 -7.75 -0.05 -15.87
C LEU A 54 -7.91 -1.45 -16.44
N GLN A 55 -8.51 -1.60 -17.63
CA GLN A 55 -8.59 -2.89 -18.32
C GLN A 55 -7.21 -3.45 -18.68
N SER A 56 -6.32 -2.58 -19.17
CA SER A 56 -4.93 -2.96 -19.49
C SER A 56 -4.15 -3.39 -18.24
N LEU A 57 -4.38 -2.70 -17.11
CA LEU A 57 -3.81 -3.09 -15.81
C LEU A 57 -4.33 -4.47 -15.38
N GLU A 58 -5.63 -4.67 -15.42
CA GLU A 58 -6.26 -5.96 -15.08
C GLU A 58 -5.69 -7.09 -15.92
N ALA A 59 -5.61 -6.92 -17.24
CA ALA A 59 -5.01 -7.87 -18.16
C ALA A 59 -3.55 -8.16 -17.81
N ALA A 60 -2.74 -7.11 -17.57
CA ALA A 60 -1.33 -7.26 -17.21
C ALA A 60 -1.13 -7.96 -15.87
N PHE A 61 -1.93 -7.65 -14.84
CA PHE A 61 -1.91 -8.37 -13.57
C PHE A 61 -2.28 -9.83 -13.75
N ASN A 62 -3.20 -10.15 -14.65
CA ASN A 62 -3.62 -11.51 -14.98
C ASN A 62 -2.67 -12.25 -15.93
N GLY A 63 -1.60 -11.60 -16.39
CA GLY A 63 -0.53 -12.20 -17.20
C GLY A 63 -0.64 -11.95 -18.69
N GLU A 64 -1.49 -11.02 -19.10
CA GLU A 64 -1.70 -10.61 -20.49
C GLU A 64 -1.06 -9.23 -20.70
N GLY A 65 0.24 -9.18 -20.98
CA GLY A 65 0.99 -7.94 -21.21
C GLY A 65 2.02 -7.61 -20.14
N GLU A 66 2.69 -6.47 -20.32
CA GLU A 66 3.77 -6.00 -19.44
C GLU A 66 3.27 -4.98 -18.43
N LEU A 67 3.21 -5.37 -17.15
CA LEU A 67 2.76 -4.50 -16.08
C LEU A 67 3.64 -3.25 -15.92
N GLN A 68 4.95 -3.39 -16.07
CA GLN A 68 5.89 -2.27 -15.89
C GLN A 68 5.68 -1.14 -16.89
N SER A 69 5.19 -1.42 -18.09
CA SER A 69 4.91 -0.40 -19.11
C SER A 69 3.71 0.49 -18.74
N LEU A 70 2.84 0.01 -17.85
CA LEU A 70 1.63 0.70 -17.39
C LEU A 70 1.82 1.45 -16.07
N LEU A 71 2.99 1.32 -15.44
CA LEU A 71 3.29 1.93 -14.15
C LEU A 71 4.51 2.84 -14.28
N GLN A 72 4.47 4.00 -13.63
CA GLN A 72 5.60 4.91 -13.49
C GLN A 72 5.90 5.14 -12.02
N SER A 73 7.17 5.08 -11.63
CA SER A 73 7.57 5.38 -10.25
C SER A 73 7.11 6.78 -9.84
N GLY A 74 6.50 6.86 -8.67
CA GLY A 74 5.96 8.10 -8.13
C GLY A 74 5.48 7.96 -6.69
N PRO A 75 4.78 8.95 -6.16
CA PRO A 75 4.31 8.93 -4.77
C PRO A 75 3.49 7.67 -4.47
N GLY A 76 3.96 6.86 -3.51
CA GLY A 76 3.31 5.62 -3.09
C GLY A 76 3.35 4.47 -4.11
N LEU A 77 4.00 4.64 -5.27
CA LEU A 77 4.05 3.66 -6.35
C LEU A 77 5.49 3.30 -6.72
N ASP A 78 5.89 2.07 -6.44
CA ASP A 78 7.11 1.43 -6.93
C ASP A 78 6.74 0.26 -7.85
N PRO A 79 6.87 0.40 -9.19
CA PRO A 79 6.56 -0.65 -10.15
C PRO A 79 7.29 -1.96 -9.90
N GLY A 80 8.54 -1.89 -9.44
CA GLY A 80 9.33 -3.07 -9.11
C GLY A 80 8.78 -3.82 -7.89
N LEU A 81 8.31 -3.11 -6.86
CA LEU A 81 7.65 -3.71 -5.71
C LEU A 81 6.34 -4.36 -6.11
N VAL A 82 5.50 -3.66 -6.88
CA VAL A 82 4.21 -4.18 -7.36
C VAL A 82 4.41 -5.49 -8.13
N GLU A 83 5.38 -5.52 -9.05
CA GLU A 83 5.69 -6.74 -9.83
C GLU A 83 6.22 -7.87 -8.95
N ARG A 84 7.06 -7.58 -7.94
CA ARG A 84 7.53 -8.61 -6.98
C ARG A 84 6.37 -9.20 -6.20
N GLN A 85 5.48 -8.36 -5.67
CA GLN A 85 4.31 -8.80 -4.90
C GLN A 85 3.34 -9.62 -5.77
N ARG A 86 3.08 -9.19 -7.00
CA ARG A 86 2.29 -9.96 -7.98
C ARG A 86 2.89 -11.34 -8.23
N ARG A 87 4.21 -11.42 -8.42
CA ARG A 87 4.92 -12.68 -8.66
C ARG A 87 4.85 -13.61 -7.46
N VAL A 88 5.06 -13.11 -6.25
CA VAL A 88 4.94 -13.88 -5.00
C VAL A 88 3.53 -14.45 -4.88
N LEU A 89 2.49 -13.64 -5.08
CA LEU A 89 1.10 -14.08 -5.03
C LEU A 89 0.81 -15.16 -6.07
N ARG A 90 1.25 -14.99 -7.32
CA ARG A 90 1.06 -16.00 -8.37
C ARG A 90 1.84 -17.28 -8.13
N THR A 91 2.98 -17.20 -7.45
CA THR A 91 3.72 -18.42 -7.05
C THR A 91 2.97 -19.17 -5.96
N GLN A 92 2.37 -18.45 -4.99
CA GLN A 92 1.61 -19.07 -3.91
C GLN A 92 0.21 -19.52 -4.37
N PHE A 93 -0.41 -18.79 -5.28
CA PHE A 93 -1.75 -19.03 -5.83
C PHE A 93 -1.70 -18.95 -7.35
N PRO A 94 -1.38 -20.05 -8.05
CA PRO A 94 -1.21 -20.04 -9.50
C PRO A 94 -2.46 -19.64 -10.29
N ASP A 95 -3.64 -19.85 -9.71
CA ASP A 95 -4.95 -19.47 -10.24
C ASP A 95 -5.40 -18.05 -9.85
N ALA A 96 -4.53 -17.27 -9.19
CA ALA A 96 -4.87 -15.95 -8.75
C ALA A 96 -5.36 -15.05 -9.89
N ARG A 97 -6.49 -14.36 -9.65
CA ARG A 97 -7.11 -13.41 -10.57
C ARG A 97 -7.31 -12.07 -9.88
N TRP A 98 -6.95 -11.02 -10.61
CA TRP A 98 -7.14 -9.63 -10.23
C TRP A 98 -8.32 -9.05 -11.00
N GLN A 99 -9.14 -8.28 -10.34
CA GLN A 99 -10.26 -7.53 -10.91
C GLN A 99 -10.16 -6.09 -10.45
N PHE A 100 -10.25 -5.14 -11.41
CA PHE A 100 -10.19 -3.70 -11.14
C PHE A 100 -11.56 -3.08 -11.40
N THR A 101 -12.13 -2.46 -10.39
CA THR A 101 -13.44 -1.82 -10.50
C THR A 101 -13.31 -0.34 -10.14
N PRO A 102 -13.69 0.59 -11.03
CA PRO A 102 -13.75 2.00 -10.69
C PRO A 102 -14.66 2.24 -9.49
N GLY A 103 -14.21 3.05 -8.55
CA GLY A 103 -14.96 3.48 -7.38
C GLY A 103 -15.35 4.95 -7.46
N PRO A 104 -16.02 5.47 -6.43
CA PRO A 104 -16.38 6.89 -6.34
C PRO A 104 -15.13 7.77 -6.27
N ALA A 105 -15.27 9.03 -6.72
CA ALA A 105 -14.23 10.02 -6.51
C ALA A 105 -14.11 10.36 -5.01
N GLN A 106 -12.88 10.62 -4.56
CA GLN A 106 -12.63 11.11 -3.21
C GLN A 106 -13.01 12.59 -3.08
N GLY A 107 -13.12 13.06 -1.84
CA GLY A 107 -13.39 14.47 -1.54
C GLY A 107 -12.34 15.45 -2.09
N ASP A 108 -11.11 14.97 -2.37
CA ASP A 108 -10.03 15.72 -3.03
C ASP A 108 -10.07 15.63 -4.58
N GLY A 109 -11.06 14.94 -5.14
CA GLY A 109 -11.28 14.77 -6.57
C GLY A 109 -10.47 13.64 -7.22
N ARG A 110 -9.68 12.88 -6.47
CA ARG A 110 -8.97 11.71 -7.00
C ARG A 110 -9.96 10.57 -7.23
N SER A 111 -9.73 9.82 -8.31
CA SER A 111 -10.50 8.60 -8.58
C SER A 111 -10.06 7.45 -7.70
N THR A 112 -11.03 6.70 -7.19
CA THR A 112 -10.72 5.45 -6.48
C THR A 112 -10.92 4.24 -7.39
N VAL A 113 -10.19 3.19 -7.10
CA VAL A 113 -10.27 1.90 -7.75
C VAL A 113 -10.26 0.82 -6.68
N THR A 114 -11.22 -0.09 -6.75
CA THR A 114 -11.20 -1.31 -5.94
C THR A 114 -10.51 -2.41 -6.72
N VAL A 115 -9.49 -3.01 -6.12
CA VAL A 115 -8.75 -4.15 -6.64
C VAL A 115 -9.10 -5.36 -5.80
N LEU A 116 -9.74 -6.35 -6.43
CA LEU A 116 -10.10 -7.62 -5.81
C LEU A 116 -9.18 -8.72 -6.34
N VAL A 117 -8.60 -9.48 -5.44
CA VAL A 117 -7.76 -10.64 -5.78
C VAL A 117 -8.40 -11.89 -5.19
N ARG A 118 -8.59 -12.89 -6.02
CA ARG A 118 -9.04 -14.23 -5.59
C ARG A 118 -8.08 -15.28 -6.12
N GLY A 119 -7.81 -16.28 -5.28
CA GLY A 119 -6.97 -17.41 -5.69
C GLY A 119 -7.17 -18.60 -4.77
N SER A 120 -6.76 -19.78 -5.24
CA SER A 120 -6.75 -20.97 -4.43
C SER A 120 -5.46 -21.77 -4.60
N ARG A 121 -5.11 -22.56 -3.59
CA ARG A 121 -4.03 -23.53 -3.66
C ARG A 121 -4.36 -24.76 -2.84
N GLN A 122 -3.81 -25.90 -3.26
CA GLN A 122 -3.84 -27.13 -2.50
C GLN A 122 -2.51 -27.30 -1.78
N ASP A 123 -2.55 -27.66 -0.49
CA ASP A 123 -1.37 -27.98 0.29
C ASP A 123 -1.68 -29.21 1.16
N GLY A 124 -1.19 -30.37 0.73
CA GLY A 124 -1.61 -31.65 1.30
C GLY A 124 -3.13 -31.85 1.22
N PRO A 125 -3.80 -32.19 2.34
CA PRO A 125 -5.25 -32.35 2.38
C PRO A 125 -6.01 -31.01 2.44
N LEU A 126 -5.32 -29.89 2.65
CA LEU A 126 -5.96 -28.59 2.86
C LEU A 126 -6.04 -27.78 1.56
N ARG A 127 -7.23 -27.30 1.27
CA ARG A 127 -7.46 -26.32 0.21
C ARG A 127 -7.53 -24.93 0.82
N PHE A 128 -6.62 -24.06 0.40
CA PHE A 128 -6.58 -22.66 0.80
C PHE A 128 -7.29 -21.79 -0.25
N ARG A 129 -8.11 -20.85 0.22
CA ARG A 129 -8.80 -19.86 -0.59
C ARG A 129 -8.41 -18.47 -0.11
N LEU A 130 -7.82 -17.69 -1.02
CA LEU A 130 -7.44 -16.29 -0.80
C LEU A 130 -8.50 -15.35 -1.36
N GLN A 131 -8.87 -14.36 -0.59
CA GLN A 131 -9.57 -13.16 -1.04
C GLN A 131 -8.85 -11.95 -0.44
N ALA A 132 -8.36 -11.07 -1.31
CA ALA A 132 -7.76 -9.81 -0.89
C ALA A 132 -8.44 -8.66 -1.61
N GLU A 133 -8.62 -7.56 -0.90
CA GLU A 133 -9.27 -6.36 -1.42
C GLU A 133 -8.45 -5.13 -1.04
N GLN A 134 -8.23 -4.26 -2.01
CA GLN A 134 -7.60 -2.96 -1.83
C GLN A 134 -8.47 -1.88 -2.45
N GLN A 135 -8.68 -0.79 -1.74
CA GLN A 135 -9.18 0.45 -2.31
C GLN A 135 -8.01 1.42 -2.48
N LEU A 136 -7.79 1.85 -3.70
CA LEU A 136 -6.68 2.71 -4.09
C LEU A 136 -7.20 4.05 -4.61
N ALA A 137 -6.56 5.15 -4.24
CA ALA A 137 -6.66 6.40 -5.00
C ALA A 137 -5.48 6.42 -5.98
N LEU A 138 -5.78 6.57 -7.27
CA LEU A 138 -4.81 6.50 -8.35
C LEU A 138 -4.78 7.81 -9.14
N ASP A 139 -3.58 8.24 -9.53
CA ASP A 139 -3.36 9.28 -10.51
C ASP A 139 -2.71 8.69 -11.76
N SER A 140 -2.98 9.28 -12.92
CA SER A 140 -2.41 8.85 -14.20
C SER A 140 -1.99 10.03 -15.08
N ASP A 141 -1.10 9.75 -16.03
CA ASP A 141 -0.76 10.66 -17.14
C ASP A 141 -1.61 10.39 -18.40
N GLY A 142 -2.65 9.53 -18.27
CA GLY A 142 -3.51 9.07 -19.35
C GLY A 142 -3.06 7.75 -19.97
N SER A 143 -1.79 7.40 -19.88
CA SER A 143 -1.20 6.16 -20.42
C SER A 143 -0.65 5.23 -19.32
N ARG A 144 -0.23 5.79 -18.19
CA ARG A 144 0.37 5.06 -17.06
C ARG A 144 -0.17 5.58 -15.75
N ILE A 145 -0.17 4.73 -14.74
CA ILE A 145 -0.38 5.14 -13.35
C ILE A 145 0.91 5.80 -12.85
N THR A 146 0.79 6.98 -12.27
CA THR A 146 1.91 7.83 -11.82
C THR A 146 1.98 7.98 -10.30
N SER A 147 0.88 7.72 -9.58
CA SER A 147 0.87 7.65 -8.12
C SER A 147 -0.21 6.71 -7.61
N GLN A 148 -0.04 6.24 -6.37
CA GLN A 148 -1.09 5.53 -5.67
C GLN A 148 -1.11 5.87 -4.18
N THR A 149 -2.31 5.86 -3.61
CA THR A 149 -2.50 5.86 -2.17
C THR A 149 -3.40 4.69 -1.80
N VAL A 150 -2.92 3.82 -0.93
CA VAL A 150 -3.75 2.73 -0.40
C VAL A 150 -4.70 3.32 0.65
N LEU A 151 -6.00 3.26 0.39
CA LEU A 151 -7.05 3.79 1.28
C LEU A 151 -7.52 2.72 2.26
N GLN A 152 -7.78 1.53 1.73
CA GLN A 152 -8.16 0.33 2.49
C GLN A 152 -7.40 -0.86 1.93
N GLU A 153 -7.05 -1.80 2.79
CA GLU A 153 -6.41 -3.04 2.40
C GLU A 153 -6.73 -4.12 3.42
N GLN A 154 -7.29 -5.22 2.93
CA GLN A 154 -7.48 -6.41 3.73
C GLN A 154 -7.27 -7.67 2.90
N SER A 155 -6.84 -8.74 3.56
CA SER A 155 -6.84 -10.07 2.96
C SER A 155 -7.38 -11.11 3.94
N ILE A 156 -8.04 -12.10 3.39
CA ILE A 156 -8.58 -13.24 4.14
C ILE A 156 -8.14 -14.51 3.41
N LEU A 157 -7.46 -15.37 4.13
CA LEU A 157 -7.07 -16.70 3.70
C LEU A 157 -7.81 -17.71 4.55
N ARG A 158 -8.59 -18.58 3.92
CA ARG A 158 -9.32 -19.65 4.57
C ARG A 158 -8.83 -21.01 4.12
N SER A 159 -8.80 -21.97 5.02
CA SER A 159 -8.65 -23.38 4.67
C SER A 159 -9.69 -24.23 5.39
N GLY A 160 -9.92 -25.43 4.90
CA GLY A 160 -10.90 -26.36 5.45
C GLY A 160 -12.22 -26.35 4.68
N GLU A 161 -13.16 -27.17 5.12
CA GLU A 161 -14.48 -27.35 4.49
C GLU A 161 -15.46 -26.25 4.89
N ALA A 162 -15.39 -25.78 6.14
CA ALA A 162 -16.24 -24.72 6.64
C ALA A 162 -15.68 -23.34 6.28
N ASP A 163 -16.55 -22.45 5.81
CA ASP A 163 -16.26 -21.03 5.71
C ASP A 163 -16.46 -20.41 7.10
N LEU A 164 -15.39 -20.40 7.91
CA LEU A 164 -15.43 -19.71 9.19
C LEU A 164 -15.78 -18.24 8.95
N ALA A 165 -17.02 -17.88 9.28
CA ALA A 165 -17.49 -16.52 9.17
C ALA A 165 -16.91 -15.69 10.31
N VAL A 166 -16.36 -14.52 9.97
CA VAL A 166 -15.76 -13.62 10.94
C VAL A 166 -16.12 -12.17 10.63
N THR A 167 -16.38 -11.43 11.68
CA THR A 167 -16.54 -9.98 11.64
C THR A 167 -15.26 -9.31 12.07
N LEU A 168 -14.74 -8.39 11.23
CA LEU A 168 -13.55 -7.60 11.49
C LEU A 168 -13.97 -6.21 11.98
N GLN A 169 -13.76 -5.92 13.25
CA GLN A 169 -13.93 -4.59 13.83
C GLN A 169 -12.55 -3.91 13.96
N ILE A 170 -11.97 -3.62 12.80
CA ILE A 170 -10.67 -2.95 12.66
C ILE A 170 -10.87 -1.74 11.77
N PRO A 171 -10.60 -0.51 12.25
CA PRO A 171 -10.80 0.69 11.43
C PRO A 171 -9.86 0.74 10.23
N ASP A 172 -10.29 1.37 9.13
CA ASP A 172 -9.43 1.60 7.97
C ASP A 172 -8.49 2.78 8.18
N VAL A 173 -8.88 3.73 9.05
CA VAL A 173 -8.12 4.95 9.31
C VAL A 173 -8.34 5.44 10.73
N VAL A 174 -7.27 5.93 11.37
CA VAL A 174 -7.28 6.53 12.71
C VAL A 174 -6.40 7.78 12.73
N LEU A 175 -6.61 8.65 13.73
CA LEU A 175 -5.70 9.77 13.98
C LEU A 175 -4.42 9.31 14.67
N THR A 176 -3.35 10.08 14.48
CA THR A 176 -2.12 9.94 15.27
C THR A 176 -2.44 9.98 16.77
N GLY A 177 -1.89 9.02 17.53
CA GLY A 177 -2.10 8.90 18.97
C GLY A 177 -3.50 8.44 19.41
N GLN A 178 -4.45 8.22 18.47
CA GLN A 178 -5.79 7.74 18.80
C GLN A 178 -5.75 6.31 19.32
N ARG A 179 -6.58 6.01 20.32
CA ARG A 179 -6.86 4.62 20.74
C ARG A 179 -7.90 4.02 19.82
N TYR A 180 -7.72 2.76 19.46
CA TYR A 180 -8.65 1.98 18.64
C TYR A 180 -8.55 0.50 18.98
N ASP A 181 -9.53 -0.27 18.57
CA ASP A 181 -9.56 -1.70 18.82
C ASP A 181 -9.28 -2.48 17.53
N VAL A 182 -8.60 -3.59 17.67
CA VAL A 182 -8.32 -4.57 16.64
C VAL A 182 -9.02 -5.85 17.05
N ASP A 183 -10.27 -5.99 16.63
CA ASP A 183 -11.12 -7.08 17.05
C ASP A 183 -11.51 -7.96 15.86
N VAL A 184 -11.39 -9.27 16.06
CA VAL A 184 -11.83 -10.29 15.10
C VAL A 184 -12.74 -11.25 15.85
N LEU A 185 -14.01 -11.24 15.49
CA LEU A 185 -15.04 -12.07 16.12
C LEU A 185 -15.39 -13.24 15.19
N LEU A 186 -15.58 -14.41 15.79
CA LEU A 186 -16.23 -15.52 15.12
C LEU A 186 -17.73 -15.30 15.16
N ASP A 187 -18.39 -15.33 13.99
CA ASP A 187 -19.82 -15.03 13.89
C ASP A 187 -20.70 -16.20 14.35
N GLU A 188 -20.12 -17.40 14.40
CA GLU A 188 -20.81 -18.62 14.84
C GLU A 188 -20.33 -19.05 16.24
N PRO A 189 -21.22 -19.58 17.08
CA PRO A 189 -20.85 -20.14 18.38
C PRO A 189 -19.83 -21.27 18.23
N LEU A 190 -18.85 -21.31 19.10
CA LEU A 190 -17.80 -22.33 19.09
C LEU A 190 -18.31 -23.77 19.38
N GLU A 191 -19.56 -23.96 19.80
CA GLU A 191 -20.20 -25.24 20.11
C GLU A 191 -19.31 -26.18 20.94
N GLY A 192 -18.48 -25.61 21.83
CA GLY A 192 -17.51 -26.37 22.62
C GLY A 192 -16.20 -26.71 21.89
N ALA A 193 -16.01 -26.27 20.66
CA ALA A 193 -14.75 -26.45 19.95
C ALA A 193 -13.64 -25.60 20.59
N ILE A 194 -12.46 -26.20 20.71
CA ILE A 194 -11.27 -25.45 21.13
C ILE A 194 -10.73 -24.68 19.92
N VAL A 195 -10.75 -23.36 20.01
CA VAL A 195 -10.17 -22.47 19.01
C VAL A 195 -8.91 -21.84 19.57
N ALA A 196 -7.85 -21.87 18.81
CA ALA A 196 -6.63 -21.14 19.11
C ALA A 196 -6.52 -19.93 18.18
N GLY A 197 -6.03 -18.82 18.71
CA GLY A 197 -5.83 -17.61 17.89
C GLY A 197 -4.67 -16.78 18.37
N GLY A 198 -4.21 -15.93 17.48
CA GLY A 198 -3.15 -14.96 17.74
C GLY A 198 -3.30 -13.73 16.88
N ILE A 199 -2.81 -12.60 17.38
CA ILE A 199 -2.81 -11.31 16.70
C ILE A 199 -1.45 -10.63 16.85
N VAL A 200 -0.92 -10.10 15.77
CA VAL A 200 0.37 -9.42 15.75
C VAL A 200 0.34 -8.24 14.76
N GLU A 201 1.08 -7.20 15.09
CA GLU A 201 1.40 -6.14 14.13
C GLU A 201 2.55 -6.60 13.23
N LEU A 202 2.36 -6.49 11.92
CA LEU A 202 3.42 -6.76 10.94
C LEU A 202 4.41 -5.59 10.90
N THR A 203 5.69 -5.90 10.85
CA THR A 203 6.68 -4.89 10.48
C THR A 203 6.48 -4.44 9.04
N PRO A 204 6.89 -3.22 8.65
CA PRO A 204 6.82 -2.76 7.27
C PRO A 204 7.51 -3.71 6.27
N GLY A 205 8.62 -4.33 6.68
CA GLY A 205 9.32 -5.34 5.87
C GLY A 205 8.46 -6.58 5.61
N GLN A 206 7.85 -7.15 6.66
CA GLN A 206 6.97 -8.32 6.53
C GLN A 206 5.73 -8.02 5.67
N ALA A 207 5.10 -6.86 5.85
CA ALA A 207 3.97 -6.44 5.03
C ALA A 207 4.37 -6.29 3.55
N THR A 208 5.59 -5.79 3.28
CA THR A 208 6.11 -5.58 1.93
C THR A 208 6.50 -6.88 1.24
N SER A 209 7.14 -7.81 1.97
CA SER A 209 7.61 -9.09 1.43
C SER A 209 6.51 -10.16 1.36
N LEU A 210 5.33 -9.90 1.92
CA LEU A 210 4.23 -10.86 2.07
C LEU A 210 4.66 -12.11 2.87
N GLU A 211 5.56 -11.93 3.82
CA GLU A 211 6.02 -12.99 4.72
C GLU A 211 5.02 -13.27 5.82
N SER A 212 4.84 -14.54 6.12
CA SER A 212 4.00 -14.96 7.26
C SER A 212 4.72 -14.63 8.56
N PRO A 213 4.09 -13.87 9.47
CA PRO A 213 4.69 -13.56 10.76
C PRO A 213 4.71 -14.81 11.66
N SER A 214 5.63 -14.82 12.62
CA SER A 214 5.55 -15.76 13.74
C SER A 214 4.46 -15.30 14.71
N LEU A 215 3.43 -16.11 14.91
CA LEU A 215 2.31 -15.85 15.79
C LEU A 215 2.35 -16.81 17.00
N GLN A 216 2.21 -16.25 18.20
CA GLN A 216 1.94 -17.05 19.38
C GLN A 216 0.43 -17.26 19.46
N LEU A 217 0.00 -18.51 19.46
CA LEU A 217 -1.40 -18.88 19.54
C LEU A 217 -1.77 -19.18 21.00
N GLY A 218 -2.87 -18.59 21.46
CA GLY A 218 -3.50 -18.88 22.74
C GLY A 218 -4.90 -19.43 22.53
N ALA A 219 -5.41 -20.18 23.50
CA ALA A 219 -6.79 -20.66 23.47
C ALA A 219 -7.76 -19.47 23.54
N LEU A 220 -8.79 -19.48 22.71
CA LEU A 220 -9.84 -18.47 22.67
C LEU A 220 -10.98 -18.91 23.61
N GLY A 221 -11.17 -18.13 24.68
CA GLY A 221 -12.24 -18.40 25.67
C GLY A 221 -13.59 -17.76 25.33
N GLY A 222 -13.71 -16.95 24.29
CA GLY A 222 -14.88 -16.09 24.12
C GLY A 222 -15.18 -15.65 22.70
N GLY A 223 -14.98 -16.49 21.68
CA GLY A 223 -15.51 -16.21 20.35
C GLY A 223 -14.74 -15.18 19.51
N GLY A 224 -13.56 -14.71 19.94
CA GLY A 224 -12.80 -13.75 19.16
C GLY A 224 -11.44 -13.39 19.72
N GLN A 225 -10.70 -12.58 18.99
CA GLN A 225 -9.47 -11.90 19.40
C GLN A 225 -9.74 -10.43 19.57
N PHE A 226 -9.34 -9.87 20.71
CA PHE A 226 -9.58 -8.48 21.08
C PHE A 226 -8.25 -7.84 21.49
N ARG A 227 -7.90 -6.72 20.87
CA ARG A 227 -6.67 -6.01 21.18
C ARG A 227 -6.84 -4.50 21.10
N PRO A 228 -6.87 -3.80 22.27
CA PRO A 228 -6.80 -2.35 22.29
C PRO A 228 -5.39 -1.88 21.89
N VAL A 229 -5.34 -0.88 21.05
CA VAL A 229 -4.11 -0.34 20.46
C VAL A 229 -4.10 1.18 20.54
N GLN A 230 -2.91 1.75 20.65
CA GLN A 230 -2.70 3.17 20.46
C GLN A 230 -1.95 3.39 19.13
N ALA A 231 -2.53 4.22 18.25
CA ALA A 231 -1.89 4.60 17.00
C ALA A 231 -0.56 5.34 17.25
N PRO A 232 0.44 5.20 16.38
CA PRO A 232 1.66 5.99 16.42
C PRO A 232 1.39 7.50 16.43
N LEU A 233 2.31 8.27 17.01
CA LEU A 233 2.24 9.73 17.02
C LEU A 233 2.62 10.35 15.65
N ALA A 234 3.22 9.58 14.76
CA ALA A 234 3.56 9.99 13.40
C ALA A 234 2.58 9.37 12.40
N PRO A 235 2.22 10.10 11.32
CA PRO A 235 1.43 9.54 10.22
C PRO A 235 2.12 8.36 9.56
N GLY A 236 1.32 7.39 9.07
CA GLY A 236 1.85 6.18 8.44
C GLY A 236 0.78 5.10 8.30
N SER A 237 1.16 3.86 8.53
CA SER A 237 0.22 2.73 8.56
C SER A 237 0.69 1.65 9.51
N GLN A 238 -0.26 0.95 10.11
CA GLN A 238 -0.09 -0.30 10.86
C GLN A 238 -0.79 -1.41 10.11
N THR A 239 -0.17 -2.58 10.03
CA THR A 239 -0.81 -3.75 9.41
C THR A 239 -0.91 -4.85 10.45
N TRP A 240 -2.12 -5.32 10.69
CA TRP A 240 -2.41 -6.36 11.65
C TRP A 240 -2.58 -7.70 10.94
N ALA A 241 -1.99 -8.75 11.50
CA ALA A 241 -2.22 -10.12 11.09
C ALA A 241 -2.86 -10.89 12.23
N VAL A 242 -3.89 -11.65 11.89
CA VAL A 242 -4.64 -12.51 12.81
C VAL A 242 -4.67 -13.92 12.25
N LEU A 243 -4.48 -14.90 13.11
CA LEU A 243 -4.64 -16.30 12.78
C LEU A 243 -5.61 -16.94 13.77
N LEU A 244 -6.63 -17.62 13.24
CA LEU A 244 -7.56 -18.44 14.00
C LEU A 244 -7.46 -19.88 13.51
N VAL A 245 -7.34 -20.80 14.44
CA VAL A 245 -7.27 -22.25 14.17
C VAL A 245 -8.46 -22.93 14.83
N HIS A 246 -9.33 -23.50 14.02
CA HIS A 246 -10.53 -24.21 14.41
C HIS A 246 -10.45 -25.68 13.92
N PRO A 247 -11.07 -26.67 14.57
CA PRO A 247 -11.09 -28.04 14.07
C PRO A 247 -11.57 -28.20 12.62
N GLN A 248 -12.47 -27.31 12.17
CA GLN A 248 -13.02 -27.33 10.82
C GLN A 248 -12.20 -26.55 9.80
N GLY A 249 -11.17 -25.81 10.21
CA GLY A 249 -10.36 -25.04 9.29
C GLY A 249 -9.48 -23.97 9.95
N LEU A 250 -8.78 -23.25 9.11
CA LEU A 250 -7.88 -22.17 9.48
C LEU A 250 -8.33 -20.88 8.79
N LEU A 251 -8.31 -19.80 9.53
CA LEU A 251 -8.54 -18.45 9.01
C LEU A 251 -7.33 -17.57 9.33
N SER A 252 -6.76 -16.96 8.29
CA SER A 252 -5.78 -15.88 8.45
C SER A 252 -6.32 -14.59 7.84
N VAL A 253 -6.21 -13.52 8.59
CA VAL A 253 -6.64 -12.18 8.18
C VAL A 253 -5.46 -11.24 8.22
N SER A 254 -5.31 -10.38 7.23
CA SER A 254 -4.50 -9.17 7.37
C SER A 254 -5.34 -7.93 7.07
N LYS A 255 -5.13 -6.88 7.86
CA LYS A 255 -5.84 -5.60 7.71
C LYS A 255 -4.88 -4.45 7.95
N ARG A 256 -4.87 -3.49 7.03
CA ARG A 256 -4.09 -2.26 7.14
C ARG A 256 -4.94 -1.15 7.74
N VAL A 257 -4.35 -0.42 8.70
CA VAL A 257 -4.93 0.77 9.31
C VAL A 257 -4.06 1.96 8.94
N ARG A 258 -4.63 2.96 8.29
CA ARG A 258 -3.93 4.22 8.01
C ARG A 258 -3.92 5.09 9.26
N VAL A 259 -2.76 5.68 9.55
CA VAL A 259 -2.59 6.65 10.64
C VAL A 259 -2.40 8.03 10.01
N VAL A 260 -3.33 8.94 10.24
CA VAL A 260 -3.36 10.26 9.63
C VAL A 260 -3.28 11.37 10.67
N ALA A 261 -2.68 12.50 10.32
CA ALA A 261 -2.59 13.64 11.24
C ALA A 261 -3.83 14.55 11.16
N ASP A 262 -4.51 14.59 10.01
CA ASP A 262 -5.63 15.48 9.75
C ASP A 262 -6.97 14.75 9.79
N LYS A 263 -7.94 15.33 10.53
CA LYS A 263 -9.31 14.83 10.60
C LYS A 263 -10.03 14.81 9.23
N ALA A 264 -9.64 15.69 8.32
CA ALA A 264 -10.20 15.69 6.96
C ALA A 264 -9.89 14.39 6.20
N GLN A 265 -8.80 13.69 6.56
CA GLN A 265 -8.37 12.43 5.95
C GLN A 265 -9.03 11.18 6.58
N LEU A 266 -9.87 11.35 7.61
CA LEU A 266 -10.65 10.25 8.21
C LEU A 266 -11.81 9.79 7.32
N ARG A 267 -12.22 10.61 6.36
CA ARG A 267 -13.24 10.23 5.39
C ARG A 267 -12.56 9.56 4.19
N PRO A 268 -13.11 8.44 3.72
CA PRO A 268 -12.63 7.79 2.51
C PRO A 268 -12.82 8.63 1.26
#